data_f6bacfc8065f637b9da0cd4ba9bf2902
#
_entry.id   f6bacfc8065f637b9da0cd4ba9bf2902
#
_cell.length_a   1.000
_cell.length_b   1.000
_cell.length_c   1.000
_cell.angle_alpha   90.00
_cell.angle_beta   90.00
_cell.angle_gamma   90.00
#
_symmetry.space_group_name_H-M   'P 1'
#
loop_
_entity.id
_entity.type
_entity.pdbx_description
1 polymer ?
#
loop_
_entity_poly.entity_id
_entity_poly.type
_entity_poly.pdbx_seq_one_letter_code
_entity_poly.pdbx_strand_id
1 'polypeptide(L)'
;IALAVAAGTSQFAMASSQDESKGFVEDSSFSVKTRMLYMNRDFKNENLKSSPSGERQGYREETGIGMHAIYESGFTQGTIGVGVDAFGLGSIKLDTGRGRTGNGLFAPDSDGRAEDTQSKSGGAVKFRLSDTVLKYGNQFVASPVFSTDDSRLLPETATGTMLVSKEIPGLELSAGRFTALSAQSQMGRDSIVEGGLKSADIAGATYQFTDSFVAGVAASDVEDHFKKQYVNLNYTLPINDEQSLNFDFNGYKSKSQGQDLSGDIDNRIWSLSAAYSIGAHKFTLAHQRSSGDTGYVYGVDGGGTIFLANSVQYSDFNGADERS
;
A
#
# COMPACT_ATOMS: atom_id res chain seq x y z
N ILE A 1 6.89 5.46 -5.72
CA ILE A 1 7.17 6.25 -4.49
C ILE A 1 8.15 5.42 -3.69
N ALA A 2 9.45 5.77 -3.76
CA ALA A 2 10.47 5.12 -2.96
C ALA A 2 10.22 5.47 -1.48
N LEU A 3 10.08 4.47 -0.62
CA LEU A 3 10.21 4.67 0.81
C LEU A 3 11.65 5.11 1.07
N ALA A 4 11.86 6.39 1.36
CA ALA A 4 13.13 6.86 1.87
C ALA A 4 13.25 6.37 3.31
N VAL A 5 13.99 5.29 3.53
CA VAL A 5 14.48 4.93 4.86
C VAL A 5 15.52 5.98 5.23
N ALA A 6 15.15 6.92 6.09
CA ALA A 6 16.10 7.86 6.67
C ALA A 6 17.00 7.08 7.64
N ALA A 7 18.22 6.82 7.21
CA ALA A 7 19.28 6.30 8.08
C ALA A 7 19.73 7.40 9.05
N GLY A 8 19.40 7.23 10.32
CA GLY A 8 19.93 8.07 11.41
C GLY A 8 20.94 7.27 12.24
N THR A 9 22.17 7.68 12.21
CA THR A 9 23.26 7.12 13.03
C THR A 9 23.40 7.89 14.33
N SER A 10 23.44 7.20 15.45
CA SER A 10 24.44 7.25 16.54
C SER A 10 23.87 6.63 17.83
N GLN A 11 24.57 5.62 18.34
CA GLN A 11 24.28 4.98 19.61
C GLN A 11 24.75 5.87 20.78
N PHE A 12 23.82 6.64 21.31
CA PHE A 12 23.79 7.00 22.73
C PHE A 12 22.50 6.43 23.27
N ALA A 13 22.42 6.18 24.61
CA ALA A 13 21.15 5.85 25.23
C ALA A 13 20.17 7.00 24.95
N MET A 14 19.50 6.94 23.82
CA MET A 14 18.50 7.93 23.41
C MET A 14 17.25 7.66 24.25
N ALA A 15 16.63 8.72 24.73
CA ALA A 15 15.28 8.63 25.26
C ALA A 15 14.39 7.94 24.22
N SER A 16 13.48 7.08 24.67
CA SER A 16 12.54 6.43 23.77
C SER A 16 11.61 7.46 23.13
N SER A 17 11.02 7.12 21.98
CA SER A 17 10.04 7.99 21.33
C SER A 17 8.90 8.39 22.27
N GLN A 18 8.56 7.55 23.27
CA GLN A 18 7.55 7.88 24.27
C GLN A 18 8.05 8.92 25.29
N ASP A 19 9.33 8.84 25.71
CA ASP A 19 9.91 9.81 26.63
C ASP A 19 10.06 11.19 25.99
N GLU A 20 10.21 11.25 24.67
CA GLU A 20 10.30 12.49 23.89
C GLU A 20 8.94 13.12 23.54
N SER A 21 7.82 12.49 23.93
CA SER A 21 6.49 13.01 23.65
C SER A 21 6.25 14.38 24.28
N LYS A 22 5.92 15.36 23.46
CA LYS A 22 5.54 16.71 23.92
C LYS A 22 4.09 16.76 24.39
N GLY A 23 3.23 15.89 23.86
CA GLY A 23 1.84 15.78 24.27
C GLY A 23 0.88 15.43 23.13
N PHE A 24 -0.34 15.12 23.54
CA PHE A 24 -1.41 14.73 22.60
C PHE A 24 -1.72 15.80 21.56
N VAL A 25 -1.72 17.09 21.96
CA VAL A 25 -2.03 18.23 21.08
C VAL A 25 -0.76 18.78 20.42
N GLU A 26 0.33 18.88 21.19
CA GLU A 26 1.59 19.52 20.79
C GLU A 26 2.26 18.79 19.62
N ASP A 27 2.17 17.45 19.59
CA ASP A 27 2.69 16.62 18.52
C ASP A 27 1.63 16.24 17.47
N SER A 28 0.45 16.89 17.52
CA SER A 28 -0.61 16.61 16.56
C SER A 28 -0.34 17.24 15.20
N SER A 29 -0.86 16.61 14.17
CA SER A 29 -0.85 17.13 12.81
C SER A 29 -2.25 17.10 12.20
N PHE A 30 -2.54 18.11 11.40
CA PHE A 30 -3.74 18.13 10.55
C PHE A 30 -3.33 18.49 9.13
N SER A 31 -3.71 17.67 8.18
CA SER A 31 -3.42 17.90 6.78
C SER A 31 -4.68 17.84 5.92
N VAL A 32 -4.73 18.69 4.91
CA VAL A 32 -5.75 18.65 3.87
C VAL A 32 -5.04 18.53 2.53
N LYS A 33 -5.38 17.47 1.79
CA LYS A 33 -4.87 17.23 0.44
C LYS A 33 -6.04 17.24 -0.54
N THR A 34 -5.91 18.01 -1.60
CA THR A 34 -6.86 18.01 -2.71
C THR A 34 -6.18 17.41 -3.95
N ARG A 35 -6.90 16.58 -4.66
CA ARG A 35 -6.41 15.86 -5.84
C ARG A 35 -7.46 15.95 -6.93
N MET A 36 -7.07 16.39 -8.12
CA MET A 36 -7.87 16.25 -9.33
C MET A 36 -7.26 15.14 -10.18
N LEU A 37 -8.11 14.23 -10.68
CA LEU A 37 -7.67 13.13 -11.51
C LEU A 37 -8.58 12.99 -12.73
N TYR A 38 -7.97 13.00 -13.91
CA TYR A 38 -8.55 12.57 -15.16
C TYR A 38 -7.94 11.24 -15.57
N MET A 39 -8.77 10.26 -15.88
CA MET A 39 -8.30 8.94 -16.27
C MET A 39 -9.09 8.46 -17.48
N ASN A 40 -8.37 8.24 -18.59
CA ASN A 40 -8.90 7.62 -19.80
C ASN A 40 -8.12 6.34 -20.09
N ARG A 41 -8.84 5.26 -20.36
CA ARG A 41 -8.29 3.96 -20.79
C ARG A 41 -9.00 3.56 -22.09
N ASP A 42 -8.28 3.61 -23.19
CA ASP A 42 -8.74 3.12 -24.48
C ASP A 42 -8.27 1.68 -24.68
N PHE A 43 -9.19 0.78 -24.97
CA PHE A 43 -8.94 -0.65 -25.11
C PHE A 43 -8.89 -1.03 -26.58
N LYS A 44 -7.76 -1.53 -27.05
CA LYS A 44 -7.53 -1.92 -28.46
C LYS A 44 -8.51 -3.00 -28.94
N ASN A 45 -9.07 -3.81 -28.03
CA ASN A 45 -10.05 -4.87 -28.32
C ASN A 45 -11.40 -4.54 -27.68
N GLU A 46 -12.29 -3.89 -28.41
CA GLU A 46 -13.63 -3.49 -27.95
C GLU A 46 -14.47 -4.66 -27.43
N ASN A 47 -14.24 -5.88 -27.93
CA ASN A 47 -15.00 -7.07 -27.54
C ASN A 47 -14.68 -7.62 -26.15
N LEU A 48 -13.61 -7.16 -25.50
CA LEU A 48 -13.13 -7.72 -24.24
C LEU A 48 -13.56 -6.94 -22.99
N LYS A 49 -14.16 -5.74 -23.16
CA LYS A 49 -14.49 -4.88 -22.03
C LYS A 49 -15.97 -4.51 -22.06
N SER A 50 -16.72 -5.07 -21.13
CA SER A 50 -18.05 -4.57 -20.77
C SER A 50 -17.92 -3.56 -19.64
N SER A 51 -18.77 -2.52 -19.64
CA SER A 51 -18.92 -1.68 -18.46
C SER A 51 -19.61 -2.48 -17.34
N PRO A 52 -19.55 -2.01 -16.08
CA PRO A 52 -20.33 -2.59 -15.00
C PRO A 52 -21.86 -2.67 -15.31
N SER A 53 -22.38 -1.81 -16.18
CA SER A 53 -23.76 -1.85 -16.64
C SER A 53 -24.03 -2.87 -17.75
N GLY A 54 -23.04 -3.65 -18.19
CA GLY A 54 -23.15 -4.61 -19.28
C GLY A 54 -23.09 -4.00 -20.69
N GLU A 55 -22.96 -2.67 -20.82
CA GLU A 55 -22.73 -2.01 -22.10
C GLU A 55 -21.28 -2.20 -22.57
N ARG A 56 -21.11 -2.61 -23.80
CA ARG A 56 -19.75 -2.72 -24.39
C ARG A 56 -19.22 -1.35 -24.74
N GLN A 57 -17.97 -1.07 -24.34
CA GLN A 57 -17.26 0.16 -24.65
C GLN A 57 -15.83 -0.14 -25.06
N GLY A 58 -15.33 0.66 -26.00
CA GLY A 58 -13.92 0.67 -26.36
C GLY A 58 -13.05 1.42 -25.35
N TYR A 59 -13.62 2.24 -24.50
CA TYR A 59 -12.86 3.07 -23.56
C TYR A 59 -13.60 3.32 -22.23
N ARG A 60 -12.85 3.73 -21.21
CA ARG A 60 -13.35 4.22 -19.92
C ARG A 60 -12.77 5.60 -19.67
N GLU A 61 -13.59 6.53 -19.19
CA GLU A 61 -13.18 7.91 -18.97
C GLU A 61 -13.92 8.49 -17.77
N GLU A 62 -13.17 8.94 -16.80
CA GLU A 62 -13.69 9.51 -15.55
C GLU A 62 -12.84 10.71 -15.13
N THR A 63 -13.48 11.75 -14.62
CA THR A 63 -12.81 12.94 -14.07
C THR A 63 -13.45 13.32 -12.75
N GLY A 64 -12.64 13.59 -11.74
CA GLY A 64 -13.13 14.00 -10.45
C GLY A 64 -12.11 14.76 -9.60
N ILE A 65 -12.62 15.35 -8.52
CA ILE A 65 -11.81 15.96 -7.46
C ILE A 65 -12.03 15.17 -6.18
N GLY A 66 -10.93 14.77 -5.52
CA GLY A 66 -10.90 14.18 -4.18
C GLY A 66 -10.29 15.13 -3.17
N MET A 67 -10.80 15.09 -1.95
CA MET A 67 -10.27 15.78 -0.79
C MET A 67 -10.04 14.81 0.35
N HIS A 68 -8.87 14.91 0.99
CA HIS A 68 -8.48 14.12 2.14
C HIS A 68 -8.19 15.07 3.30
N ALA A 69 -8.94 14.96 4.38
CA ALA A 69 -8.67 15.63 5.65
C ALA A 69 -8.20 14.58 6.63
N ILE A 70 -6.97 14.68 7.12
CA ILE A 70 -6.33 13.69 8.00
C ILE A 70 -5.85 14.40 9.25
N TYR A 71 -6.25 13.88 10.40
CA TYR A 71 -5.80 14.29 11.71
C TYR A 71 -5.07 13.14 12.40
N GLU A 72 -3.87 13.40 12.88
CA GLU A 72 -3.08 12.48 13.67
C GLU A 72 -2.70 13.22 14.97
N SER A 73 -3.19 12.71 16.11
CA SER A 73 -2.78 13.28 17.40
C SER A 73 -1.33 12.92 17.73
N GLY A 74 -0.68 13.69 18.59
CA GLY A 74 0.46 13.19 19.35
C GLY A 74 0.03 12.09 20.34
N PHE A 75 0.95 11.70 21.19
CA PHE A 75 0.69 10.77 22.29
C PHE A 75 0.66 11.53 23.62
N THR A 76 -0.20 11.13 24.55
CA THR A 76 -0.13 11.63 25.92
C THR A 76 1.24 11.32 26.52
N GLN A 77 1.71 12.18 27.44
CA GLN A 77 2.91 11.96 28.20
C GLN A 77 2.71 10.84 29.24
N GLY A 78 3.81 10.30 29.77
CA GLY A 78 3.83 9.22 30.75
C GLY A 78 4.37 7.92 30.16
N THR A 79 4.36 6.84 30.94
CA THR A 79 4.93 5.55 30.53
C THR A 79 4.21 4.94 29.34
N ILE A 80 2.90 5.11 29.25
CA ILE A 80 2.08 4.69 28.12
C ILE A 80 1.44 5.93 27.50
N GLY A 81 1.78 6.21 26.25
CA GLY A 81 1.15 7.25 25.47
C GLY A 81 -0.13 6.75 24.80
N VAL A 82 -1.17 7.58 24.79
CA VAL A 82 -2.42 7.31 24.10
C VAL A 82 -2.62 8.40 23.05
N GLY A 83 -3.02 8.02 21.86
CA GLY A 83 -3.33 8.93 20.76
C GLY A 83 -4.50 8.42 19.92
N VAL A 84 -4.96 9.28 19.00
CA VAL A 84 -6.02 8.96 18.04
C VAL A 84 -5.66 9.50 16.68
N ASP A 85 -6.08 8.79 15.64
CA ASP A 85 -6.05 9.26 14.28
C ASP A 85 -7.48 9.30 13.75
N ALA A 86 -7.78 10.27 12.89
CA ALA A 86 -9.07 10.38 12.23
C ALA A 86 -8.89 10.88 10.81
N PHE A 87 -9.76 10.47 9.90
CA PHE A 87 -9.79 10.99 8.55
C PHE A 87 -11.22 11.19 8.04
N GLY A 88 -11.37 12.17 7.16
CA GLY A 88 -12.52 12.37 6.31
C GLY A 88 -12.07 12.47 4.86
N LEU A 89 -12.64 11.65 4.00
CA LEU A 89 -12.32 11.58 2.58
C LEU A 89 -13.59 11.86 1.79
N GLY A 90 -13.51 12.67 0.76
CA GLY A 90 -14.63 12.96 -0.11
C GLY A 90 -14.20 13.17 -1.55
N SER A 91 -15.05 12.84 -2.51
CA SER A 91 -14.82 13.17 -3.91
C SER A 91 -16.11 13.54 -4.63
N ILE A 92 -15.94 14.36 -5.65
CA ILE A 92 -17.01 14.88 -6.51
C ILE A 92 -16.64 14.57 -7.94
N LYS A 93 -17.59 13.97 -8.66
CA LYS A 93 -17.48 13.75 -10.10
C LYS A 93 -17.58 15.07 -10.85
N LEU A 94 -16.67 15.30 -11.78
CA LEU A 94 -16.69 16.44 -12.68
C LEU A 94 -17.20 16.06 -14.06
N ASP A 95 -16.75 14.93 -14.59
CA ASP A 95 -17.19 14.41 -15.88
C ASP A 95 -17.05 12.89 -15.97
N THR A 96 -18.13 12.25 -16.38
CA THR A 96 -18.18 10.90 -16.95
C THR A 96 -19.53 10.68 -17.60
N GLY A 97 -19.61 9.84 -18.63
CA GLY A 97 -20.86 9.46 -19.27
C GLY A 97 -21.31 8.05 -18.93
N ARG A 98 -22.56 7.74 -19.28
CA ARG A 98 -23.08 6.37 -19.19
C ARG A 98 -22.17 5.41 -19.95
N GLY A 99 -21.87 4.29 -19.31
CA GLY A 99 -21.06 3.29 -19.93
C GLY A 99 -19.53 3.60 -19.94
N ARG A 100 -19.03 4.71 -19.41
CA ARG A 100 -17.61 5.09 -19.38
C ARG A 100 -16.93 4.85 -18.01
N THR A 101 -17.65 4.30 -17.05
CA THR A 101 -17.16 3.98 -15.70
C THR A 101 -16.19 2.80 -15.67
N GLY A 102 -15.53 2.59 -14.55
CA GLY A 102 -14.73 1.40 -14.27
C GLY A 102 -13.21 1.65 -14.24
N ASN A 103 -12.78 2.91 -14.13
CA ASN A 103 -11.40 3.27 -13.82
C ASN A 103 -11.09 3.24 -12.31
N GLY A 104 -12.12 3.04 -11.48
CA GLY A 104 -11.99 3.02 -10.04
C GLY A 104 -11.92 4.40 -9.39
N LEU A 105 -12.32 5.47 -10.09
CA LEU A 105 -12.45 6.80 -9.49
C LEU A 105 -13.74 6.91 -8.67
N PHE A 106 -14.83 6.34 -9.20
CA PHE A 106 -16.16 6.31 -8.59
C PHE A 106 -16.78 4.92 -8.67
N ALA A 107 -17.67 4.61 -7.73
CA ALA A 107 -18.53 3.46 -7.84
C ALA A 107 -19.51 3.65 -9.01
N PRO A 108 -19.86 2.60 -9.76
CA PRO A 108 -20.97 2.65 -10.69
C PRO A 108 -22.29 2.68 -9.95
N ASP A 109 -23.24 3.51 -10.41
CA ASP A 109 -24.63 3.48 -9.98
C ASP A 109 -25.42 2.37 -10.73
N SER A 110 -26.72 2.23 -10.41
CA SER A 110 -27.59 1.23 -11.02
C SER A 110 -27.80 1.44 -12.53
N ASP A 111 -27.59 2.66 -13.03
CA ASP A 111 -27.76 3.04 -14.45
C ASP A 111 -26.46 2.90 -15.25
N GLY A 112 -25.38 2.41 -14.63
CA GLY A 112 -24.07 2.26 -15.24
C GLY A 112 -23.34 3.59 -15.44
N ARG A 113 -23.70 4.60 -14.66
CA ARG A 113 -22.97 5.86 -14.53
C ARG A 113 -22.12 5.82 -13.28
N ALA A 114 -21.15 6.70 -13.19
CA ALA A 114 -20.43 6.91 -11.95
C ALA A 114 -21.32 7.68 -10.95
N GLU A 115 -21.23 7.31 -9.67
CA GLU A 115 -21.83 8.09 -8.58
C GLU A 115 -21.34 9.55 -8.62
N ASP A 116 -22.23 10.51 -8.31
CA ASP A 116 -21.89 11.93 -8.38
C ASP A 116 -20.92 12.35 -7.26
N THR A 117 -21.05 11.70 -6.10
CA THR A 117 -20.22 11.95 -4.92
C THR A 117 -19.93 10.66 -4.19
N GLN A 118 -18.81 10.61 -3.50
CA GLN A 118 -18.52 9.53 -2.57
C GLN A 118 -17.75 10.07 -1.37
N SER A 119 -17.90 9.43 -0.21
CA SER A 119 -17.21 9.83 1.01
C SER A 119 -16.92 8.63 1.90
N LYS A 120 -15.81 8.72 2.64
CA LYS A 120 -15.44 7.79 3.70
C LYS A 120 -14.95 8.57 4.90
N SER A 121 -15.19 8.04 6.09
CA SER A 121 -14.58 8.54 7.31
C SER A 121 -14.16 7.37 8.18
N GLY A 122 -13.12 7.57 8.96
CA GLY A 122 -12.61 6.54 9.84
C GLY A 122 -11.67 7.11 10.87
N GLY A 123 -11.22 6.23 11.77
CA GLY A 123 -10.24 6.59 12.76
C GLY A 123 -9.74 5.38 13.54
N ALA A 124 -8.66 5.60 14.25
CA ALA A 124 -8.00 4.59 15.06
C ALA A 124 -7.54 5.18 16.39
N VAL A 125 -7.54 4.35 17.42
CA VAL A 125 -6.85 4.61 18.67
C VAL A 125 -5.46 4.02 18.58
N LYS A 126 -4.47 4.71 19.15
CA LYS A 126 -3.08 4.25 19.17
C LYS A 126 -2.49 4.35 20.56
N PHE A 127 -1.68 3.38 20.90
CA PHE A 127 -0.95 3.29 22.16
C PHE A 127 0.53 3.20 21.86
N ARG A 128 1.37 3.90 22.64
CA ARG A 128 2.83 3.82 22.52
C ARG A 128 3.43 3.49 23.87
N LEU A 129 4.29 2.51 23.87
CA LEU A 129 5.15 2.16 25.00
C LEU A 129 6.58 2.12 24.47
N SER A 130 7.46 2.95 25.01
CA SER A 130 8.83 3.11 24.51
C SER A 130 8.83 3.42 23.01
N ASP A 131 9.41 2.57 22.16
CA ASP A 131 9.45 2.66 20.71
C ASP A 131 8.49 1.67 20.01
N THR A 132 7.52 1.15 20.74
CA THR A 132 6.50 0.24 20.24
C THR A 132 5.15 0.92 20.19
N VAL A 133 4.51 0.92 19.00
CA VAL A 133 3.18 1.47 18.75
C VAL A 133 2.21 0.36 18.38
N LEU A 134 1.08 0.32 19.08
CA LEU A 134 -0.09 -0.48 18.75
C LEU A 134 -1.20 0.45 18.27
N LYS A 135 -1.73 0.24 17.07
CA LYS A 135 -2.85 0.99 16.50
C LYS A 135 -4.03 0.04 16.23
N TYR A 136 -5.22 0.44 16.63
CA TYR A 136 -6.46 -0.31 16.37
C TYR A 136 -7.55 0.60 15.81
N GLY A 137 -8.15 0.21 14.70
CA GLY A 137 -9.23 0.93 14.07
C GLY A 137 -9.14 0.95 12.56
N ASN A 138 -9.78 1.97 11.95
CA ASN A 138 -9.71 2.19 10.51
C ASN A 138 -8.48 3.06 10.19
N GLN A 139 -7.60 2.56 9.32
CA GLN A 139 -6.27 3.11 9.10
C GLN A 139 -5.74 2.87 7.68
N PHE A 140 -4.73 3.62 7.31
CA PHE A 140 -3.90 3.34 6.13
C PHE A 140 -2.77 2.40 6.53
N VAL A 141 -2.47 1.42 5.68
CA VAL A 141 -1.45 0.40 5.93
C VAL A 141 -0.45 0.37 4.78
N ALA A 142 0.83 0.28 5.11
CA ALA A 142 1.92 0.14 4.14
C ALA A 142 2.81 -1.03 4.56
N SER A 143 2.54 -2.21 4.02
CA SER A 143 3.36 -3.41 4.18
C SER A 143 3.51 -4.08 2.81
N PRO A 144 4.63 -4.72 2.51
CA PRO A 144 4.77 -5.41 1.23
C PRO A 144 3.78 -6.55 1.00
N VAL A 145 3.12 -7.03 2.07
CA VAL A 145 2.18 -8.17 2.00
C VAL A 145 0.73 -7.81 2.37
N PHE A 146 0.48 -6.55 2.76
CA PHE A 146 -0.86 -5.98 2.96
C PHE A 146 -0.76 -4.46 2.95
N SER A 147 -1.27 -3.80 1.93
CA SER A 147 -1.09 -2.35 1.76
C SER A 147 -2.27 -1.69 1.09
N THR A 148 -2.75 -0.61 1.70
CA THR A 148 -3.81 0.22 1.11
C THR A 148 -3.27 1.04 -0.06
N ASP A 149 -3.98 1.05 -1.19
CA ASP A 149 -3.61 1.80 -2.39
C ASP A 149 -4.15 3.24 -2.34
N ASP A 150 -3.31 4.22 -2.67
CA ASP A 150 -3.65 5.65 -2.81
C ASP A 150 -3.50 6.15 -4.26
N SER A 151 -3.73 5.31 -5.26
CA SER A 151 -3.54 5.64 -6.68
C SER A 151 -4.77 6.27 -7.35
N ARG A 152 -5.88 6.47 -6.64
CA ARG A 152 -7.14 7.05 -7.15
C ARG A 152 -7.50 8.34 -6.40
N LEU A 153 -8.75 8.80 -6.58
CA LEU A 153 -9.27 10.01 -5.90
C LEU A 153 -9.28 9.83 -4.39
N LEU A 154 -9.75 8.70 -3.90
CA LEU A 154 -9.72 8.33 -2.48
C LEU A 154 -8.84 7.09 -2.31
N PRO A 155 -8.11 6.97 -1.18
CA PRO A 155 -7.35 5.77 -0.86
C PRO A 155 -8.25 4.61 -0.42
N GLU A 156 -7.71 3.40 -0.50
CA GLU A 156 -8.21 2.27 0.28
C GLU A 156 -8.03 2.52 1.77
N THR A 157 -8.83 1.87 2.60
CA THR A 157 -8.71 1.92 4.06
C THR A 157 -8.92 0.54 4.66
N ALA A 158 -8.08 0.16 5.61
CA ALA A 158 -8.15 -1.12 6.29
C ALA A 158 -8.63 -0.96 7.73
N THR A 159 -9.38 -1.93 8.25
CA THR A 159 -9.79 -1.96 9.66
C THR A 159 -9.15 -3.16 10.34
N GLY A 160 -8.45 -2.89 11.43
CA GLY A 160 -7.76 -3.94 12.19
C GLY A 160 -6.77 -3.38 13.18
N THR A 161 -5.87 -4.25 13.60
CA THR A 161 -4.79 -3.96 14.54
C THR A 161 -3.46 -4.00 13.82
N MET A 162 -2.60 -3.02 14.10
CA MET A 162 -1.21 -2.97 13.63
C MET A 162 -0.29 -2.67 14.80
N LEU A 163 0.76 -3.44 14.95
CA LEU A 163 1.85 -3.23 15.89
C LEU A 163 3.14 -2.99 15.11
N VAL A 164 3.87 -1.95 15.50
CA VAL A 164 5.23 -1.66 14.98
C VAL A 164 6.13 -1.41 16.17
N SER A 165 7.29 -2.06 16.18
CA SER A 165 8.28 -1.95 17.25
C SER A 165 9.65 -1.63 16.68
N LYS A 166 10.33 -0.64 17.30
CA LYS A 166 11.70 -0.21 16.99
C LYS A 166 12.61 -0.23 18.21
N GLU A 167 12.31 -1.09 19.17
CA GLU A 167 13.05 -1.22 20.46
C GLU A 167 14.52 -1.62 20.26
N ILE A 168 14.83 -2.27 19.16
CA ILE A 168 16.19 -2.70 18.85
C ILE A 168 16.74 -1.79 17.74
N PRO A 169 17.86 -1.09 17.98
CA PRO A 169 18.45 -0.22 16.97
C PRO A 169 18.68 -0.93 15.64
N GLY A 170 18.24 -0.30 14.57
CA GLY A 170 18.31 -0.84 13.20
C GLY A 170 17.24 -1.89 12.87
N LEU A 171 16.46 -2.39 13.83
CA LEU A 171 15.41 -3.39 13.61
C LEU A 171 14.02 -2.77 13.74
N GLU A 172 13.22 -2.86 12.68
CA GLU A 172 11.78 -2.63 12.72
C GLU A 172 11.06 -3.96 12.62
N LEU A 173 10.21 -4.25 13.61
CA LEU A 173 9.29 -5.39 13.61
C LEU A 173 7.88 -4.89 13.39
N SER A 174 7.10 -5.61 12.60
CA SER A 174 5.69 -5.31 12.39
C SER A 174 4.84 -6.58 12.47
N ALA A 175 3.63 -6.44 13.02
CA ALA A 175 2.62 -7.50 13.01
C ALA A 175 1.23 -6.86 12.96
N GLY A 176 0.27 -7.51 12.32
CA GLY A 176 -1.08 -6.98 12.23
C GLY A 176 -2.12 -8.05 11.92
N ARG A 177 -3.37 -7.74 12.27
CA ARG A 177 -4.55 -8.49 11.86
C ARG A 177 -5.63 -7.53 11.39
N PHE A 178 -6.07 -7.72 10.17
CA PHE A 178 -7.09 -6.89 9.53
C PHE A 178 -8.33 -7.73 9.21
N THR A 179 -9.52 -7.13 9.39
CA THR A 179 -10.80 -7.82 9.23
C THR A 179 -11.76 -7.07 8.30
N ALA A 180 -11.30 -6.00 7.68
CA ALA A 180 -12.03 -5.30 6.63
C ALA A 180 -11.07 -4.47 5.78
N LEU A 181 -11.39 -4.38 4.49
CA LEU A 181 -10.66 -3.55 3.52
C LEU A 181 -11.68 -2.85 2.60
N SER A 182 -11.65 -1.53 2.59
CA SER A 182 -12.52 -0.70 1.76
C SER A 182 -11.81 -0.27 0.49
N ALA A 183 -12.39 -0.58 -0.66
CA ALA A 183 -11.87 -0.19 -1.97
C ALA A 183 -11.90 1.34 -2.18
N GLN A 184 -11.10 1.84 -3.10
CA GLN A 184 -10.94 3.27 -3.41
C GLN A 184 -12.25 3.94 -3.83
N SER A 185 -13.06 3.26 -4.63
CA SER A 185 -14.33 3.76 -5.17
C SER A 185 -15.56 3.26 -4.43
N GLN A 186 -15.42 2.78 -3.19
CA GLN A 186 -16.53 2.28 -2.39
C GLN A 186 -16.61 3.01 -1.05
N MET A 187 -17.82 3.22 -0.54
CA MET A 187 -18.06 3.91 0.74
C MET A 187 -18.16 2.94 1.92
N GLY A 188 -18.36 1.64 1.65
CA GLY A 188 -18.47 0.61 2.69
C GLY A 188 -17.16 0.38 3.44
N ARG A 189 -17.26 0.02 4.71
CA ARG A 189 -16.10 -0.34 5.55
C ARG A 189 -15.33 -1.53 5.00
N ASP A 190 -16.04 -2.49 4.40
CA ASP A 190 -15.49 -3.71 3.84
C ASP A 190 -16.15 -3.98 2.48
N SER A 191 -15.39 -3.84 1.41
CA SER A 191 -15.94 -3.83 0.06
C SER A 191 -15.00 -4.41 -1.00
N ILE A 192 -13.81 -4.89 -0.57
CA ILE A 192 -12.81 -5.36 -1.53
C ILE A 192 -13.13 -6.76 -2.06
N VAL A 193 -13.77 -7.60 -1.26
CA VAL A 193 -14.17 -8.95 -1.61
C VAL A 193 -15.66 -9.16 -1.38
N GLU A 194 -16.28 -10.00 -2.20
CA GLU A 194 -17.64 -10.44 -1.97
C GLU A 194 -17.71 -11.23 -0.66
N GLY A 195 -18.64 -10.86 0.22
CA GLY A 195 -18.75 -11.44 1.57
C GLY A 195 -17.82 -10.82 2.63
N GLY A 196 -16.93 -9.91 2.23
CA GLY A 196 -15.99 -9.21 3.12
C GLY A 196 -14.71 -10.00 3.40
N LEU A 197 -13.70 -9.28 3.91
CA LEU A 197 -12.43 -9.85 4.34
C LEU A 197 -12.60 -10.55 5.70
N LYS A 198 -12.44 -11.87 5.77
CA LYS A 198 -12.52 -12.60 7.05
C LYS A 198 -11.39 -12.20 7.97
N SER A 199 -10.15 -12.45 7.57
CA SER A 199 -8.94 -11.95 8.23
C SER A 199 -7.75 -11.94 7.30
N ALA A 200 -6.83 -11.01 7.56
CA ALA A 200 -5.50 -10.99 7.00
C ALA A 200 -4.50 -10.79 8.14
N ASP A 201 -3.74 -11.83 8.45
CA ASP A 201 -2.67 -11.79 9.44
C ASP A 201 -1.36 -11.48 8.73
N ILE A 202 -0.60 -10.51 9.25
CA ILE A 202 0.68 -10.10 8.68
C ILE A 202 1.78 -10.06 9.74
N ALA A 203 3.01 -10.33 9.31
CA ALA A 203 4.20 -10.11 10.10
C ALA A 203 5.37 -9.69 9.19
N GLY A 204 6.26 -8.85 9.71
CA GLY A 204 7.43 -8.39 8.96
C GLY A 204 8.57 -7.99 9.89
N ALA A 205 9.78 -8.01 9.34
CA ALA A 205 10.99 -7.50 9.96
C ALA A 205 11.87 -6.85 8.91
N THR A 206 12.38 -5.66 9.21
CA THR A 206 13.38 -4.97 8.39
C THR A 206 14.57 -4.65 9.28
N TYR A 207 15.77 -5.00 8.83
CA TYR A 207 17.00 -4.75 9.59
C TYR A 207 18.02 -4.01 8.74
N GLN A 208 18.53 -2.92 9.30
CA GLN A 208 19.64 -2.15 8.76
C GLN A 208 20.97 -2.71 9.31
N PHE A 209 21.64 -3.52 8.51
CA PHE A 209 22.92 -4.15 8.89
C PHE A 209 24.08 -3.17 8.92
N THR A 210 24.09 -2.24 7.98
CA THR A 210 25.05 -1.16 7.86
C THR A 210 24.39 0.06 7.25
N ASP A 211 25.07 1.20 7.18
CA ASP A 211 24.56 2.40 6.48
C ASP A 211 24.25 2.15 5.00
N SER A 212 24.85 1.10 4.43
CA SER A 212 24.74 0.74 3.02
C SER A 212 23.87 -0.48 2.75
N PHE A 213 23.51 -1.29 3.75
CA PHE A 213 22.81 -2.56 3.55
C PHE A 213 21.61 -2.72 4.47
N VAL A 214 20.44 -2.87 3.86
CA VAL A 214 19.17 -3.14 4.51
C VAL A 214 18.59 -4.44 3.93
N ALA A 215 18.02 -5.27 4.80
CA ALA A 215 17.23 -6.43 4.37
C ALA A 215 15.89 -6.49 5.10
N GLY A 216 14.85 -6.96 4.40
CA GLY A 216 13.52 -7.09 4.94
C GLY A 216 12.88 -8.42 4.55
N VAL A 217 12.01 -8.92 5.42
CA VAL A 217 11.15 -10.07 5.17
C VAL A 217 9.74 -9.76 5.65
N ALA A 218 8.73 -10.30 4.98
CA ALA A 218 7.36 -10.22 5.45
C ALA A 218 6.57 -11.45 5.01
N ALA A 219 5.48 -11.73 5.72
CA ALA A 219 4.56 -12.79 5.38
C ALA A 219 3.12 -12.37 5.70
N SER A 220 2.17 -12.86 4.93
CA SER A 220 0.74 -12.74 5.21
C SER A 220 0.02 -14.08 5.05
N ASP A 221 -1.08 -14.19 5.79
CA ASP A 221 -2.10 -15.23 5.65
C ASP A 221 -3.44 -14.52 5.50
N VAL A 222 -4.00 -14.53 4.28
CA VAL A 222 -5.33 -13.99 3.99
C VAL A 222 -6.29 -15.18 3.99
N GLU A 223 -7.10 -15.28 5.02
CA GLU A 223 -7.97 -16.42 5.30
C GLU A 223 -8.86 -16.79 4.12
N ASP A 224 -8.81 -18.07 3.73
CA ASP A 224 -9.53 -18.66 2.59
C ASP A 224 -9.12 -18.13 1.20
N HIS A 225 -8.07 -17.34 1.09
CA HIS A 225 -7.57 -16.80 -0.17
C HIS A 225 -6.14 -17.28 -0.49
N PHE A 226 -5.13 -16.76 0.18
CA PHE A 226 -3.72 -17.11 -0.09
C PHE A 226 -2.78 -16.74 1.07
N LYS A 227 -1.59 -17.34 1.04
CA LYS A 227 -0.42 -16.92 1.82
C LYS A 227 0.60 -16.27 0.90
N LYS A 228 1.19 -15.17 1.38
CA LYS A 228 2.23 -14.43 0.66
C LYS A 228 3.47 -14.32 1.52
N GLN A 229 4.64 -14.50 0.92
CA GLN A 229 5.94 -14.29 1.51
C GLN A 229 6.71 -13.27 0.68
N TYR A 230 7.46 -12.41 1.34
CA TYR A 230 8.24 -11.35 0.71
C TYR A 230 9.64 -11.30 1.28
N VAL A 231 10.61 -10.97 0.42
CA VAL A 231 11.99 -10.65 0.79
C VAL A 231 12.46 -9.43 0.00
N ASN A 232 13.19 -8.55 0.69
CA ASN A 232 13.90 -7.42 0.10
C ASN A 232 15.37 -7.44 0.54
N LEU A 233 16.25 -7.12 -0.38
CA LEU A 233 17.66 -6.84 -0.13
C LEU A 233 18.01 -5.54 -0.87
N ASN A 234 18.45 -4.53 -0.13
CA ASN A 234 18.86 -3.25 -0.69
C ASN A 234 20.28 -2.91 -0.27
N TYR A 235 21.15 -2.68 -1.27
CA TYR A 235 22.55 -2.36 -1.04
C TYR A 235 22.93 -1.12 -1.84
N THR A 236 23.50 -0.12 -1.15
CA THR A 236 24.03 1.10 -1.77
C THR A 236 25.53 1.14 -1.63
N LEU A 237 26.24 1.12 -2.76
CA LEU A 237 27.67 1.32 -2.84
C LEU A 237 27.96 2.81 -3.07
N PRO A 238 28.44 3.57 -2.07
CA PRO A 238 28.93 4.92 -2.31
C PRO A 238 30.26 4.85 -3.07
N ILE A 239 30.37 5.60 -4.17
CA ILE A 239 31.59 5.68 -4.99
C ILE A 239 32.38 6.90 -4.57
N ASN A 240 31.70 8.04 -4.43
CA ASN A 240 32.21 9.31 -3.89
C ASN A 240 31.02 10.18 -3.48
N ASP A 241 31.25 11.43 -3.07
CA ASP A 241 30.23 12.35 -2.56
C ASP A 241 29.11 12.65 -3.57
N GLU A 242 29.37 12.51 -4.86
CA GLU A 242 28.40 12.79 -5.93
C GLU A 242 27.87 11.55 -6.64
N GLN A 243 28.42 10.36 -6.36
CA GLN A 243 28.15 9.14 -7.12
C GLN A 243 27.86 7.96 -6.20
N SER A 244 26.83 7.21 -6.53
CA SER A 244 26.48 5.96 -5.88
C SER A 244 25.87 4.95 -6.84
N LEU A 245 25.97 3.67 -6.49
CA LEU A 245 25.32 2.56 -7.17
C LEU A 245 24.44 1.82 -6.17
N ASN A 246 23.14 1.78 -6.42
CA ASN A 246 22.17 1.07 -5.58
C ASN A 246 21.68 -0.19 -6.28
N PHE A 247 21.63 -1.29 -5.56
CA PHE A 247 21.01 -2.55 -5.97
C PHE A 247 19.81 -2.83 -5.07
N ASP A 248 18.65 -3.10 -5.69
CA ASP A 248 17.43 -3.43 -4.98
C ASP A 248 16.82 -4.71 -5.53
N PHE A 249 16.76 -5.74 -4.69
CA PHE A 249 16.14 -7.02 -4.98
C PHE A 249 14.83 -7.15 -4.20
N ASN A 250 13.77 -7.52 -4.89
CA ASN A 250 12.47 -7.79 -4.32
C ASN A 250 11.95 -9.13 -4.82
N GLY A 251 11.45 -9.96 -3.93
CA GLY A 251 10.92 -11.28 -4.29
C GLY A 251 9.67 -11.63 -3.52
N TYR A 252 8.70 -12.24 -4.22
CA TYR A 252 7.45 -12.74 -3.64
C TYR A 252 7.24 -14.20 -3.97
N LYS A 253 6.59 -14.90 -3.05
CA LYS A 253 5.98 -16.21 -3.27
C LYS A 253 4.57 -16.19 -2.73
N SER A 254 3.59 -16.55 -3.57
CA SER A 254 2.18 -16.62 -3.21
C SER A 254 1.63 -18.02 -3.49
N LYS A 255 0.81 -18.52 -2.56
CA LYS A 255 0.08 -19.79 -2.72
C LYS A 255 -1.32 -19.66 -2.16
N SER A 256 -2.30 -20.25 -2.85
CA SER A 256 -3.65 -20.41 -2.34
C SER A 256 -3.69 -21.14 -1.02
N GLN A 257 -4.71 -20.89 -0.23
CA GLN A 257 -4.98 -21.56 1.04
C GLN A 257 -6.48 -21.54 1.40
N GLY A 258 -6.90 -22.51 2.22
CA GLY A 258 -8.27 -22.62 2.71
C GLY A 258 -9.24 -23.00 1.59
N GLN A 259 -10.22 -22.15 1.32
CA GLN A 259 -11.26 -22.38 0.29
C GLN A 259 -10.86 -21.90 -1.10
N ASP A 260 -9.65 -21.34 -1.27
CA ASP A 260 -9.10 -20.85 -2.54
C ASP A 260 -10.03 -19.83 -3.25
N LEU A 261 -10.66 -18.92 -2.47
CA LEU A 261 -11.65 -17.97 -2.99
C LEU A 261 -11.07 -17.00 -4.04
N SER A 262 -9.75 -16.85 -4.10
CA SER A 262 -9.04 -16.11 -5.16
C SER A 262 -8.57 -17.00 -6.32
N GLY A 263 -9.00 -18.27 -6.35
CA GLY A 263 -8.56 -19.29 -7.29
C GLY A 263 -7.31 -20.03 -6.84
N ASP A 264 -6.92 -21.04 -7.60
CA ASP A 264 -5.68 -21.78 -7.34
C ASP A 264 -4.48 -20.88 -7.70
N ILE A 265 -3.69 -20.51 -6.70
CA ILE A 265 -2.56 -19.59 -6.82
C ILE A 265 -1.25 -20.35 -6.56
N ASP A 266 -0.34 -20.36 -7.52
CA ASP A 266 1.08 -20.68 -7.33
C ASP A 266 1.90 -19.70 -8.17
N ASN A 267 2.49 -18.70 -7.50
CA ASN A 267 3.32 -17.70 -8.16
C ASN A 267 4.59 -17.42 -7.37
N ARG A 268 5.67 -17.23 -8.11
CA ARG A 268 6.95 -16.73 -7.63
C ARG A 268 7.40 -15.64 -8.58
N ILE A 269 7.56 -14.44 -8.05
CA ILE A 269 7.98 -13.28 -8.82
C ILE A 269 9.11 -12.56 -8.11
N TRP A 270 10.10 -12.10 -8.87
CA TRP A 270 11.19 -11.32 -8.33
C TRP A 270 11.63 -10.25 -9.31
N SER A 271 12.21 -9.19 -8.78
CA SER A 271 12.86 -8.15 -9.56
C SER A 271 14.21 -7.77 -8.94
N LEU A 272 15.13 -7.40 -9.80
CA LEU A 272 16.41 -6.79 -9.43
C LEU A 272 16.59 -5.51 -10.22
N SER A 273 16.86 -4.41 -9.54
CA SER A 273 17.24 -3.15 -10.17
C SER A 273 18.64 -2.73 -9.77
N ALA A 274 19.32 -2.08 -10.69
CA ALA A 274 20.58 -1.38 -10.47
C ALA A 274 20.42 0.09 -10.87
N ALA A 275 20.66 1.01 -9.95
CA ALA A 275 20.49 2.43 -10.15
C ALA A 275 21.81 3.18 -9.89
N TYR A 276 22.37 3.81 -10.94
CA TYR A 276 23.56 4.66 -10.85
C TYR A 276 23.11 6.12 -10.72
N SER A 277 23.54 6.75 -9.65
CA SER A 277 23.30 8.17 -9.39
C SER A 277 24.60 8.96 -9.58
N ILE A 278 24.53 10.09 -10.28
CA ILE A 278 25.62 11.02 -10.48
C ILE A 278 25.09 12.46 -10.50
N GLY A 279 25.46 13.26 -9.49
CA GLY A 279 24.91 14.59 -9.30
C GLY A 279 23.37 14.57 -9.28
N ALA A 280 22.72 15.31 -10.17
CA ALA A 280 21.26 15.37 -10.31
C ALA A 280 20.65 14.23 -11.16
N HIS A 281 21.46 13.34 -11.72
CA HIS A 281 20.99 12.30 -12.64
C HIS A 281 20.96 10.93 -11.97
N LYS A 282 19.94 10.13 -12.32
CA LYS A 282 19.79 8.73 -11.90
C LYS A 282 19.43 7.87 -13.11
N PHE A 283 20.22 6.85 -13.36
CA PHE A 283 19.99 5.85 -14.42
C PHE A 283 19.66 4.53 -13.76
N THR A 284 18.54 3.93 -14.14
CA THR A 284 18.07 2.66 -13.56
C THR A 284 17.87 1.62 -14.65
N LEU A 285 18.46 0.45 -14.43
CA LEU A 285 18.20 -0.77 -15.20
C LEU A 285 17.53 -1.78 -14.26
N ALA A 286 16.46 -2.40 -14.72
CA ALA A 286 15.73 -3.40 -13.93
C ALA A 286 15.39 -4.63 -14.77
N HIS A 287 15.37 -5.78 -14.11
CA HIS A 287 14.88 -7.05 -14.66
C HIS A 287 13.90 -7.68 -13.70
N GLN A 288 12.81 -8.21 -14.23
CA GLN A 288 11.77 -8.91 -13.47
C GLN A 288 11.43 -10.24 -14.14
N ARG A 289 11.15 -11.24 -13.31
CA ARG A 289 10.67 -12.55 -13.76
C ARG A 289 9.56 -13.04 -12.86
N SER A 290 8.44 -13.41 -13.47
CA SER A 290 7.35 -14.17 -12.88
C SER A 290 7.44 -15.64 -13.33
N SER A 291 7.10 -16.56 -12.45
CA SER A 291 7.08 -18.01 -12.72
C SER A 291 6.02 -18.67 -11.85
N GLY A 292 5.50 -19.80 -12.34
CA GLY A 292 4.40 -20.54 -11.72
C GLY A 292 3.16 -20.56 -12.59
N ASP A 293 2.13 -21.23 -12.13
CA ASP A 293 0.92 -21.49 -12.93
C ASP A 293 0.01 -20.26 -13.03
N THR A 294 0.20 -19.27 -12.14
CA THR A 294 -0.60 -18.04 -12.09
C THR A 294 0.29 -16.79 -12.08
N GLY A 295 -0.32 -15.64 -12.41
CA GLY A 295 0.29 -14.32 -12.20
C GLY A 295 0.34 -13.91 -10.73
N TYR A 296 1.00 -12.79 -10.45
CA TYR A 296 1.00 -12.17 -9.12
C TYR A 296 -0.41 -11.70 -8.76
N VAL A 297 -0.86 -12.04 -7.56
CA VAL A 297 -2.20 -11.70 -7.07
C VAL A 297 -2.12 -10.57 -6.06
N TYR A 298 -2.98 -9.57 -6.25
CA TYR A 298 -3.17 -8.44 -5.36
C TYR A 298 -4.66 -8.01 -5.36
N GLY A 299 -5.04 -7.14 -4.45
CA GLY A 299 -6.39 -6.59 -4.32
C GLY A 299 -7.07 -7.05 -3.04
N VAL A 300 -7.12 -8.36 -2.74
CA VAL A 300 -7.68 -8.88 -1.47
C VAL A 300 -6.83 -8.47 -0.26
N ASP A 301 -5.55 -8.28 -0.48
CA ASP A 301 -4.58 -7.75 0.48
C ASP A 301 -4.24 -6.26 0.22
N GLY A 302 -5.12 -5.57 -0.52
CA GLY A 302 -4.96 -4.19 -0.96
C GLY A 302 -4.21 -4.06 -2.28
N GLY A 303 -4.44 -2.95 -2.98
CA GLY A 303 -3.83 -2.65 -4.27
C GLY A 303 -2.39 -2.14 -4.18
N GLY A 304 -1.88 -1.84 -2.98
CA GLY A 304 -0.57 -1.23 -2.74
C GLY A 304 0.57 -2.22 -2.47
N THR A 305 0.38 -3.53 -2.62
CA THR A 305 1.36 -4.57 -2.24
C THR A 305 2.47 -4.85 -3.26
N ILE A 306 2.63 -4.04 -4.30
CA ILE A 306 3.59 -4.31 -5.36
C ILE A 306 4.89 -3.52 -5.14
N PHE A 307 5.94 -4.20 -4.68
CA PHE A 307 7.28 -3.63 -4.45
C PHE A 307 8.29 -4.11 -5.50
N LEU A 308 7.84 -4.41 -6.72
CA LEU A 308 8.64 -4.91 -7.82
C LEU A 308 9.10 -3.78 -8.74
N ALA A 309 10.28 -3.92 -9.37
CA ALA A 309 10.88 -2.86 -10.15
C ALA A 309 10.14 -2.51 -11.44
N ASN A 310 9.47 -3.51 -12.07
CA ASN A 310 8.79 -3.36 -13.36
C ASN A 310 7.27 -3.55 -13.24
N SER A 311 6.70 -3.30 -12.06
CA SER A 311 5.27 -3.30 -11.85
C SER A 311 4.76 -1.88 -11.79
N VAL A 312 4.22 -1.40 -12.90
CA VAL A 312 3.58 -0.09 -13.03
C VAL A 312 2.14 -0.27 -13.51
N GLN A 313 1.27 0.65 -13.16
CA GLN A 313 -0.17 0.56 -13.32
C GLN A 313 -0.67 0.18 -14.73
N TYR A 314 0.10 0.47 -15.78
CA TYR A 314 -0.27 0.25 -17.17
C TYR A 314 0.69 -0.65 -17.95
N SER A 315 1.67 -1.21 -17.25
CA SER A 315 2.72 -2.03 -17.84
C SER A 315 3.21 -3.04 -16.81
N ASP A 316 2.28 -3.88 -16.37
CA ASP A 316 2.57 -4.94 -15.39
C ASP A 316 3.12 -6.17 -16.10
N PHE A 317 4.31 -6.59 -15.72
CA PHE A 317 4.90 -7.85 -16.13
C PHE A 317 4.74 -8.88 -15.01
N ASN A 318 3.50 -9.09 -14.60
CA ASN A 318 3.12 -9.88 -13.43
C ASN A 318 2.36 -11.16 -13.79
N GLY A 319 2.15 -11.44 -15.08
CA GLY A 319 1.47 -12.64 -15.56
C GLY A 319 2.26 -13.92 -15.26
N ALA A 320 1.64 -15.09 -15.51
CA ALA A 320 2.32 -16.37 -15.42
C ALA A 320 3.47 -16.44 -16.43
N ASP A 321 4.65 -16.87 -15.98
CA ASP A 321 5.87 -17.04 -16.80
C ASP A 321 6.31 -15.79 -17.60
N GLU A 322 6.02 -14.60 -17.13
CA GLU A 322 6.44 -13.33 -17.75
C GLU A 322 7.86 -12.92 -17.37
N ARG A 323 8.50 -12.16 -18.29
CA ARG A 323 9.85 -11.57 -18.12
C ARG A 323 9.88 -10.14 -18.67
N SER A 324 10.65 -9.28 -18.05
CA SER A 324 10.90 -7.91 -18.51
C SER A 324 12.32 -7.44 -18.14
#